data_71fcbb57df2ce69f0d9dfe8892e6e140
#
_entry.id   71fcbb57df2ce69f0d9dfe8892e6e140
#
_cell.length_a   1.000
_cell.length_b   1.000
_cell.length_c   1.000
_cell.angle_alpha   90.00
_cell.angle_beta   90.00
_cell.angle_gamma   90.00
#
_symmetry.space_group_name_H-M   'P 1'
#
loop_
_entity.id
_entity.type
_entity.pdbx_description
1 polymer ?
#
loop_
_entity_poly.entity_id
_entity_poly.type
_entity_poly.pdbx_seq_one_letter_code
_entity_poly.pdbx_strand_id
1 'polypeptide(L)'
;ESFKPFEHIETLKFARESLCKITQFLSNHNIIAIVDSGTALGIVRDKDLIRWDDDIDFAIDSKDFEKLISLVDGLRTILPKNEYSKWKLEVISLSNEDVCLSLELQSSDLNMLKEFEISLQKRTIKDGLSHLDSSAGIFYAPALHFEKYERVDFFDGFVYLPYKVDDFLTFMYGNYKEPKKDTSIENYDNRVVQKKRNIKSFDVRKR
;
A
#
# COMPACT_ATOMS: atom_id res chain seq x y z
N GLU A 1 6.67 0.17 24.86
CA GLU A 1 6.20 0.67 23.56
C GLU A 1 7.01 -0.04 22.49
N SER A 2 6.33 -0.72 21.56
CA SER A 2 7.02 -1.39 20.47
C SER A 2 7.54 -0.34 19.50
N PHE A 3 8.85 -0.36 19.24
CA PHE A 3 9.53 0.52 18.31
C PHE A 3 8.99 0.26 16.89
N LYS A 4 8.41 1.27 16.25
CA LYS A 4 7.82 1.12 14.91
C LYS A 4 8.90 1.00 13.83
N PRO A 5 8.67 0.22 12.75
CA PRO A 5 9.71 -0.07 11.75
C PRO A 5 10.32 1.19 11.13
N PHE A 6 9.51 2.20 10.79
CA PHE A 6 10.00 3.40 10.12
C PHE A 6 10.68 4.42 11.04
N GLU A 7 10.67 4.18 12.35
CA GLU A 7 11.51 4.91 13.30
C GLU A 7 12.97 4.43 13.24
N HIS A 8 13.23 3.23 12.72
CA HIS A 8 14.55 2.67 12.50
C HIS A 8 15.08 3.16 11.14
N ILE A 9 16.17 3.93 11.14
CA ILE A 9 16.64 4.64 9.94
C ILE A 9 17.00 3.71 8.78
N GLU A 10 17.63 2.57 9.04
CA GLU A 10 18.00 1.63 7.97
C GLU A 10 16.76 0.97 7.37
N THR A 11 15.76 0.64 8.18
CA THR A 11 14.47 0.11 7.71
C THR A 11 13.70 1.16 6.90
N LEU A 12 13.71 2.41 7.32
CA LEU A 12 13.09 3.50 6.58
C LEU A 12 13.72 3.69 5.19
N LYS A 13 15.04 3.65 5.09
CA LYS A 13 15.75 3.70 3.80
C LYS A 13 15.34 2.53 2.90
N PHE A 14 15.26 1.34 3.48
CA PHE A 14 14.85 0.12 2.79
C PHE A 14 13.40 0.22 2.29
N ALA A 15 12.50 0.78 3.10
CA ALA A 15 11.11 1.00 2.76
C ALA A 15 10.95 2.02 1.61
N ARG A 16 11.68 3.15 1.66
CA ARG A 16 11.69 4.15 0.59
C ARG A 16 12.17 3.57 -0.75
N GLU A 17 13.24 2.79 -0.71
CA GLU A 17 13.78 2.11 -1.88
C GLU A 17 12.78 1.10 -2.45
N SER A 18 12.14 0.30 -1.61
CA SER A 18 11.10 -0.65 -2.01
C SER A 18 9.96 0.04 -2.73
N LEU A 19 9.46 1.13 -2.16
CA LEU A 19 8.36 1.92 -2.73
C LEU A 19 8.71 2.46 -4.12
N CYS A 20 9.88 3.07 -4.28
CA CYS A 20 10.33 3.61 -5.56
C CYS A 20 10.54 2.51 -6.61
N LYS A 21 11.16 1.39 -6.23
CA LYS A 21 11.42 0.27 -7.15
C LYS A 21 10.13 -0.40 -7.62
N ILE A 22 9.17 -0.61 -6.75
CA ILE A 22 7.85 -1.16 -7.11
C ILE A 22 7.14 -0.22 -8.08
N THR A 23 7.09 1.06 -7.78
CA THR A 23 6.44 2.06 -8.62
C THR A 23 7.06 2.08 -10.02
N GLN A 24 8.38 2.13 -10.12
CA GLN A 24 9.11 2.14 -11.39
C GLN A 24 8.89 0.85 -12.20
N PHE A 25 9.02 -0.30 -11.55
CA PHE A 25 8.84 -1.61 -12.20
C PHE A 25 7.44 -1.76 -12.79
N LEU A 26 6.42 -1.45 -12.00
CA LEU A 26 5.03 -1.56 -12.46
C LEU A 26 4.71 -0.55 -13.56
N SER A 27 5.21 0.68 -13.45
CA SER A 27 5.08 1.69 -14.50
C SER A 27 5.69 1.23 -15.82
N ASN A 28 6.86 0.57 -15.80
CA ASN A 28 7.50 0.00 -16.97
C ASN A 28 6.67 -1.12 -17.61
N HIS A 29 5.75 -1.72 -16.87
CA HIS A 29 4.81 -2.74 -17.34
C HIS A 29 3.39 -2.20 -17.55
N ASN A 30 3.23 -0.89 -17.66
CA ASN A 30 1.96 -0.20 -17.88
C ASN A 30 0.93 -0.42 -16.74
N ILE A 31 1.40 -0.62 -15.52
CA ILE A 31 0.58 -0.62 -14.31
C ILE A 31 0.93 0.61 -13.48
N ILE A 32 -0.05 1.44 -13.20
CA ILE A 32 0.09 2.59 -12.33
C ILE A 32 -0.28 2.19 -10.91
N ALA A 33 0.74 2.06 -10.05
CA ALA A 33 0.54 1.83 -8.62
C ALA A 33 0.44 3.18 -7.92
N ILE A 34 -0.75 3.53 -7.46
CA ILE A 34 -1.02 4.80 -6.78
C ILE A 34 -0.83 4.58 -5.28
N VAL A 35 -0.02 5.42 -4.62
CA VAL A 35 0.08 5.35 -3.16
C VAL A 35 -1.25 5.73 -2.52
N ASP A 36 -1.63 5.01 -1.47
CA ASP A 36 -2.96 5.12 -0.86
C ASP A 36 -2.86 5.39 0.64
N SER A 37 -3.97 5.79 1.24
CA SER A 37 -4.15 5.87 2.69
C SER A 37 -3.00 6.60 3.42
N GLY A 38 -2.45 6.02 4.49
CA GLY A 38 -1.38 6.61 5.29
C GLY A 38 -0.07 6.85 4.52
N THR A 39 0.20 6.05 3.49
CA THR A 39 1.37 6.26 2.62
C THR A 39 1.24 7.57 1.83
N ALA A 40 0.09 7.81 1.20
CA ALA A 40 -0.19 9.08 0.52
C ALA A 40 -0.16 10.26 1.50
N LEU A 41 -0.76 10.10 2.67
CA LEU A 41 -0.77 11.10 3.73
C LEU A 41 0.66 11.52 4.13
N GLY A 42 1.53 10.57 4.42
CA GLY A 42 2.91 10.84 4.81
C GLY A 42 3.69 11.56 3.72
N ILE A 43 3.58 11.12 2.47
CA ILE A 43 4.29 11.72 1.34
C ILE A 43 3.85 13.17 1.13
N VAL A 44 2.57 13.47 1.23
CA VAL A 44 2.04 14.84 1.04
C VAL A 44 2.36 15.74 2.23
N ARG A 45 2.08 15.29 3.45
CA ARG A 45 2.24 16.09 4.67
C ARG A 45 3.69 16.20 5.13
N ASP A 46 4.39 15.07 5.18
CA ASP A 46 5.72 14.94 5.82
C ASP A 46 6.86 14.83 4.80
N LYS A 47 6.56 14.72 3.51
CA LYS A 47 7.51 14.44 2.42
C LYS A 47 8.28 13.14 2.63
N ASP A 48 7.69 12.21 3.37
CA ASP A 48 8.27 10.92 3.75
C ASP A 48 7.18 9.95 4.18
N LEU A 49 7.57 8.71 4.47
CA LEU A 49 6.70 7.77 5.17
C LEU A 49 6.44 8.25 6.60
N ILE A 50 5.26 7.97 7.12
CA ILE A 50 4.91 8.31 8.50
C ILE A 50 5.76 7.47 9.45
N ARG A 51 6.52 8.12 10.34
CA ARG A 51 7.50 7.45 11.20
C ARG A 51 6.91 6.41 12.15
N TRP A 52 5.69 6.63 12.61
CA TRP A 52 4.98 5.70 13.52
C TRP A 52 4.06 4.73 12.80
N ASP A 53 4.22 4.59 11.47
CA ASP A 53 3.53 3.61 10.65
C ASP A 53 4.37 2.32 10.51
N ASP A 54 3.76 1.26 10.00
CA ASP A 54 4.37 -0.06 9.83
C ASP A 54 4.05 -0.73 8.50
N ASP A 55 3.39 -0.01 7.58
CA ASP A 55 3.01 -0.53 6.28
C ASP A 55 3.13 0.51 5.17
N ILE A 56 3.09 0.01 3.95
CA ILE A 56 3.01 0.82 2.72
C ILE A 56 1.82 0.31 1.92
N ASP A 57 0.93 1.22 1.53
CA ASP A 57 -0.26 0.89 0.76
C ASP A 57 -0.20 1.47 -0.66
N PHE A 58 -0.46 0.61 -1.64
CA PHE A 58 -0.71 0.98 -3.03
C PHE A 58 -2.13 0.60 -3.44
N ALA A 59 -2.72 1.41 -4.31
CA ALA A 59 -3.94 1.09 -5.03
C ALA A 59 -3.61 0.61 -6.44
N ILE A 60 -4.16 -0.53 -6.83
CA ILE A 60 -4.07 -1.10 -8.18
C ILE A 60 -5.49 -1.17 -8.74
N ASP A 61 -5.68 -0.65 -9.95
CA ASP A 61 -6.97 -0.78 -10.65
C ASP A 61 -7.32 -2.26 -10.82
N SER A 62 -8.57 -2.62 -10.55
CA SER A 62 -9.04 -4.01 -10.62
C SER A 62 -8.76 -4.68 -11.98
N LYS A 63 -8.82 -3.91 -13.07
CA LYS A 63 -8.51 -4.42 -14.43
C LYS A 63 -7.05 -4.78 -14.64
N ASP A 64 -6.13 -4.25 -13.84
CA ASP A 64 -4.69 -4.52 -13.89
C ASP A 64 -4.25 -5.59 -12.89
N PHE A 65 -5.13 -6.03 -11.99
CA PHE A 65 -4.74 -6.89 -10.88
C PHE A 65 -4.27 -8.28 -11.30
N GLU A 66 -4.90 -8.88 -12.30
CA GLU A 66 -4.46 -10.17 -12.85
C GLU A 66 -3.08 -10.06 -13.50
N LYS A 67 -2.83 -8.99 -14.24
CA LYS A 67 -1.50 -8.67 -14.81
C LYS A 67 -0.46 -8.46 -13.71
N LEU A 68 -0.81 -7.78 -12.62
CA LEU A 68 0.06 -7.62 -11.46
C LEU A 68 0.51 -8.98 -10.91
N ILE A 69 -0.42 -9.91 -10.74
CA ILE A 69 -0.09 -11.24 -10.24
C ILE A 69 0.86 -11.97 -11.20
N SER A 70 0.72 -11.79 -12.50
CA SER A 70 1.63 -12.38 -13.50
C SER A 70 3.07 -11.83 -13.43
N LEU A 71 3.26 -10.67 -12.80
CA LEU A 71 4.55 -9.98 -12.67
C LEU A 71 5.25 -10.25 -11.33
N VAL A 72 4.73 -11.14 -10.51
CA VAL A 72 5.23 -11.36 -9.15
C VAL A 72 6.70 -11.79 -9.08
N ASP A 73 7.16 -12.60 -10.04
CA ASP A 73 8.57 -13.02 -10.06
C ASP A 73 9.50 -11.84 -10.38
N GLY A 74 9.09 -10.95 -11.26
CA GLY A 74 9.78 -9.70 -11.52
C GLY A 74 9.82 -8.78 -10.30
N LEU A 75 8.70 -8.61 -9.60
CA LEU A 75 8.65 -7.87 -8.34
C LEU A 75 9.63 -8.43 -7.32
N ARG A 76 9.63 -9.74 -7.15
CA ARG A 76 10.57 -10.42 -6.23
C ARG A 76 12.03 -10.10 -6.58
N THR A 77 12.35 -10.02 -7.86
CA THR A 77 13.70 -9.73 -8.36
C THR A 77 14.15 -8.31 -8.07
N ILE A 78 13.24 -7.32 -8.20
CA ILE A 78 13.62 -5.90 -8.05
C ILE A 78 13.57 -5.40 -6.60
N LEU A 79 12.92 -6.11 -5.69
CA LEU A 79 12.85 -5.72 -4.29
C LEU A 79 14.26 -5.64 -3.66
N PRO A 80 14.54 -4.63 -2.83
CA PRO A 80 15.84 -4.52 -2.18
C PRO A 80 16.11 -5.71 -1.29
N LYS A 81 17.37 -6.10 -1.20
CA LYS A 81 17.83 -7.25 -0.41
C LYS A 81 19.11 -6.92 0.33
N ASN A 82 19.24 -7.47 1.52
CA ASN A 82 20.46 -7.51 2.28
C ASN A 82 20.60 -8.86 2.99
N GLU A 83 21.64 -9.03 3.81
CA GLU A 83 21.88 -10.30 4.52
C GLU A 83 20.78 -10.68 5.54
N TYR A 84 19.98 -9.70 5.98
CA TYR A 84 18.91 -9.91 6.98
C TYR A 84 17.53 -10.07 6.37
N SER A 85 17.36 -9.69 5.10
CA SER A 85 16.03 -9.57 4.48
C SER A 85 15.56 -10.86 3.81
N LYS A 86 14.26 -11.14 3.97
CA LYS A 86 13.54 -12.16 3.22
C LYS A 86 12.14 -11.63 2.89
N TRP A 87 11.77 -11.68 1.62
CA TRP A 87 10.44 -11.29 1.16
C TRP A 87 9.50 -12.48 1.04
N LYS A 88 8.33 -12.35 1.65
CA LYS A 88 7.20 -13.27 1.53
C LYS A 88 6.11 -12.61 0.70
N LEU A 89 5.75 -13.21 -0.43
CA LEU A 89 4.74 -12.69 -1.35
C LEU A 89 3.52 -13.60 -1.32
N GLU A 90 2.37 -13.03 -0.98
CA GLU A 90 1.10 -13.76 -0.87
C GLU A 90 -0.03 -13.00 -1.55
N VAL A 91 -0.94 -13.74 -2.21
CA VAL A 91 -2.23 -13.21 -2.64
C VAL A 91 -3.24 -13.42 -1.53
N ILE A 92 -3.92 -12.35 -1.14
CA ILE A 92 -4.98 -12.40 -0.15
C ILE A 92 -6.33 -12.40 -0.87
N SER A 93 -7.18 -13.35 -0.51
CA SER A 93 -8.53 -13.49 -1.05
C SER A 93 -9.58 -13.34 0.05
N LEU A 94 -10.69 -12.71 -0.27
CA LEU A 94 -11.87 -12.62 0.57
C LEU A 94 -13.03 -13.29 -0.17
N SER A 95 -13.61 -14.34 0.43
CA SER A 95 -14.70 -15.10 -0.17
C SER A 95 -14.39 -15.55 -1.62
N ASN A 96 -13.18 -16.08 -1.83
CA ASN A 96 -12.63 -16.56 -3.10
C ASN A 96 -12.36 -15.47 -4.17
N GLU A 97 -12.42 -14.20 -3.80
CA GLU A 97 -12.03 -13.09 -4.68
C GLU A 97 -10.68 -12.52 -4.23
N ASP A 98 -9.73 -12.40 -5.15
CA ASP A 98 -8.43 -11.83 -4.87
C ASP A 98 -8.56 -10.31 -4.65
N VAL A 99 -8.07 -9.83 -3.53
CA VAL A 99 -8.22 -8.42 -3.14
C VAL A 99 -6.90 -7.69 -2.91
N CYS A 100 -5.81 -8.43 -2.67
CA CYS A 100 -4.52 -7.83 -2.34
C CYS A 100 -3.36 -8.75 -2.70
N LEU A 101 -2.26 -8.16 -3.19
CA LEU A 101 -0.94 -8.77 -3.19
C LEU A 101 -0.16 -8.21 -2.02
N SER A 102 0.19 -9.05 -1.06
CA SER A 102 0.96 -8.70 0.14
C SER A 102 2.43 -9.04 -0.05
N LEU A 103 3.30 -8.07 0.19
CA LEU A 103 4.76 -8.21 0.20
C LEU A 103 5.23 -7.96 1.63
N GLU A 104 5.54 -9.01 2.35
CA GLU A 104 5.99 -8.93 3.74
C GLU A 104 7.51 -9.04 3.82
N LEU A 105 8.15 -8.01 4.35
CA LEU A 105 9.56 -8.06 4.68
C LEU A 105 9.76 -8.76 6.01
N GLN A 106 10.41 -9.89 5.98
CA GLN A 106 10.86 -10.63 7.17
C GLN A 106 12.35 -10.36 7.40
N SER A 107 12.76 -10.33 8.67
CA SER A 107 14.14 -10.05 9.07
C SER A 107 14.69 -11.17 9.96
N SER A 108 15.91 -11.58 9.66
CA SER A 108 16.66 -12.53 10.52
C SER A 108 17.29 -11.88 11.76
N ASP A 109 17.39 -10.55 11.77
CA ASP A 109 17.90 -9.78 12.91
C ASP A 109 17.14 -8.45 13.04
N LEU A 110 16.23 -8.37 13.99
CA LEU A 110 15.37 -7.21 14.22
C LEU A 110 16.11 -5.96 14.76
N ASN A 111 17.37 -6.10 15.17
CA ASN A 111 18.19 -4.95 15.51
C ASN A 111 18.79 -4.27 14.27
N MET A 112 18.98 -5.03 13.20
CA MET A 112 19.58 -4.57 11.95
C MET A 112 18.55 -4.14 10.91
N LEU A 113 17.40 -4.80 10.90
CA LEU A 113 16.29 -4.52 9.96
C LEU A 113 14.98 -4.86 10.63
N LYS A 114 14.04 -3.92 10.66
CA LYS A 114 12.68 -4.17 11.15
C LYS A 114 11.80 -4.75 10.05
N GLU A 115 10.75 -5.45 10.46
CA GLU A 115 9.77 -6.03 9.54
C GLU A 115 8.65 -5.03 9.23
N PHE A 116 8.20 -5.00 7.99
CA PHE A 116 7.04 -4.23 7.55
C PHE A 116 6.35 -4.90 6.36
N GLU A 117 5.15 -4.45 6.05
CA GLU A 117 4.34 -4.98 4.97
C GLU A 117 4.09 -3.94 3.88
N ILE A 118 4.09 -4.38 2.63
CA ILE A 118 3.63 -3.61 1.47
C ILE A 118 2.40 -4.29 0.91
N SER A 119 1.30 -3.57 0.81
CA SER A 119 0.04 -4.06 0.27
C SER A 119 -0.27 -3.39 -1.06
N LEU A 120 -0.37 -4.19 -2.12
CA LEU A 120 -0.89 -3.74 -3.40
C LEU A 120 -2.36 -4.16 -3.46
N GLN A 121 -3.24 -3.21 -3.13
CA GLN A 121 -4.66 -3.45 -2.92
C GLN A 121 -5.46 -3.20 -4.18
N LYS A 122 -6.38 -4.11 -4.50
CA LYS A 122 -7.29 -3.95 -5.63
C LYS A 122 -8.36 -2.91 -5.31
N ARG A 123 -8.46 -1.89 -6.18
CA ARG A 123 -9.59 -0.96 -6.18
C ARG A 123 -10.46 -1.17 -7.38
N THR A 124 -11.77 -1.24 -7.15
CA THR A 124 -12.78 -1.41 -8.20
C THR A 124 -13.60 -0.14 -8.32
N ILE A 125 -13.65 0.43 -9.53
CA ILE A 125 -14.43 1.64 -9.82
C ILE A 125 -15.80 1.21 -10.31
N LYS A 126 -16.83 1.67 -9.61
CA LYS A 126 -18.23 1.42 -9.94
C LYS A 126 -19.10 2.56 -9.43
N ASP A 127 -20.03 3.03 -10.26
CA ASP A 127 -21.04 4.05 -9.91
C ASP A 127 -20.44 5.33 -9.32
N GLY A 128 -19.31 5.80 -9.90
CA GLY A 128 -18.62 7.01 -9.47
C GLY A 128 -17.80 6.88 -8.18
N LEU A 129 -17.67 5.66 -7.65
CA LEU A 129 -16.91 5.36 -6.45
C LEU A 129 -15.78 4.36 -6.73
N SER A 130 -14.67 4.52 -6.04
CA SER A 130 -13.58 3.56 -5.96
C SER A 130 -13.73 2.76 -4.67
N HIS A 131 -13.89 1.46 -4.79
CA HIS A 131 -14.10 0.53 -3.69
C HIS A 131 -12.82 -0.25 -3.41
N LEU A 132 -12.43 -0.28 -2.14
CA LEU A 132 -11.35 -1.12 -1.63
C LEU A 132 -11.94 -2.11 -0.65
N ASP A 133 -11.82 -3.39 -0.98
CA ASP A 133 -12.35 -4.48 -0.18
C ASP A 133 -11.27 -5.02 0.77
N SER A 134 -11.58 -5.09 2.05
CA SER A 134 -10.66 -5.58 3.07
C SER A 134 -11.37 -6.42 4.12
N SER A 135 -10.61 -7.09 4.98
CA SER A 135 -11.16 -7.83 6.12
C SER A 135 -11.92 -6.95 7.11
N ALA A 136 -11.60 -5.65 7.18
CA ALA A 136 -12.27 -4.67 8.04
C ALA A 136 -13.56 -4.10 7.44
N GLY A 137 -13.88 -4.41 6.18
CA GLY A 137 -15.04 -3.91 5.45
C GLY A 137 -14.67 -3.35 4.08
N ILE A 138 -15.62 -2.70 3.44
CA ILE A 138 -15.39 -2.00 2.18
C ILE A 138 -15.17 -0.51 2.47
N PHE A 139 -14.04 0.01 2.00
CA PHE A 139 -13.75 1.44 2.01
C PHE A 139 -14.02 2.01 0.63
N TYR A 140 -14.54 3.21 0.57
CA TYR A 140 -14.83 3.87 -0.70
C TYR A 140 -14.33 5.31 -0.70
N ALA A 141 -14.05 5.80 -1.89
CA ALA A 141 -13.68 7.19 -2.16
C ALA A 141 -14.26 7.60 -3.51
N PRO A 142 -14.37 8.90 -3.82
CA PRO A 142 -14.74 9.32 -5.16
C PRO A 142 -13.81 8.72 -6.22
N ALA A 143 -14.38 8.17 -7.29
CA ALA A 143 -13.64 7.45 -8.33
C ALA A 143 -12.54 8.31 -8.99
N LEU A 144 -12.77 9.61 -9.11
CA LEU A 144 -11.85 10.53 -9.78
C LEU A 144 -10.42 10.48 -9.23
N HIS A 145 -10.26 10.20 -7.92
CA HIS A 145 -8.96 10.15 -7.27
C HIS A 145 -8.11 8.97 -7.72
N PHE A 146 -8.73 7.92 -8.28
CA PHE A 146 -8.07 6.69 -8.75
C PHE A 146 -8.24 6.44 -10.25
N GLU A 147 -9.05 7.23 -10.96
CA GLU A 147 -9.13 7.25 -12.42
C GLU A 147 -7.99 8.05 -13.05
N LYS A 148 -7.46 9.02 -12.30
CA LYS A 148 -6.34 9.87 -12.66
C LYS A 148 -5.32 9.86 -11.53
N TYR A 149 -4.12 10.33 -11.83
CA TYR A 149 -3.01 10.34 -10.87
C TYR A 149 -2.07 11.50 -11.17
N GLU A 150 -1.22 11.81 -10.19
CA GLU A 150 -0.15 12.81 -10.32
C GLU A 150 1.18 12.14 -9.99
N ARG A 151 2.15 12.30 -10.89
CA ARG A 151 3.50 11.85 -10.65
C ARG A 151 4.27 12.92 -9.88
N VAL A 152 4.91 12.53 -8.77
CA VAL A 152 5.78 13.41 -7.98
C VAL A 152 7.10 12.71 -7.67
N ASP A 153 8.18 13.49 -7.60
CA ASP A 153 9.47 12.98 -7.17
C ASP A 153 9.41 12.57 -5.69
N PHE A 154 10.09 11.47 -5.36
CA PHE A 154 10.18 10.95 -4.01
C PHE A 154 11.55 10.31 -3.82
N PHE A 155 12.41 10.94 -3.01
CA PHE A 155 13.81 10.52 -2.82
C PHE A 155 14.51 10.27 -4.16
N ASP A 156 15.08 9.08 -4.39
CA ASP A 156 15.82 8.75 -5.62
C ASP A 156 14.91 8.26 -6.77
N GLY A 157 13.61 8.35 -6.62
CA GLY A 157 12.64 7.89 -7.59
C GLY A 157 11.42 8.78 -7.69
N PHE A 158 10.28 8.16 -7.89
CA PHE A 158 9.00 8.86 -7.98
C PHE A 158 7.86 7.97 -7.45
N VAL A 159 6.73 8.60 -7.17
CA VAL A 159 5.47 7.95 -6.81
C VAL A 159 4.33 8.53 -7.62
N TYR A 160 3.23 7.80 -7.68
CA TYR A 160 1.96 8.30 -8.19
C TYR A 160 1.02 8.57 -7.02
N LEU A 161 0.59 9.84 -6.89
CA LEU A 161 -0.41 10.24 -5.91
C LEU A 161 -1.82 10.12 -6.50
N PRO A 162 -2.84 9.93 -5.67
CA PRO A 162 -4.23 10.09 -6.08
C PRO A 162 -4.45 11.48 -6.72
N TYR A 163 -5.26 11.54 -7.77
CA TYR A 163 -5.62 12.82 -8.40
C TYR A 163 -6.33 13.72 -7.38
N LYS A 164 -6.02 15.01 -7.39
CA LYS A 164 -6.50 15.98 -6.39
C LYS A 164 -6.29 15.44 -4.97
N VAL A 165 -5.07 15.10 -4.66
CA VAL A 165 -4.70 14.41 -3.42
C VAL A 165 -5.11 15.17 -2.16
N ASP A 166 -5.12 16.51 -2.18
CA ASP A 166 -5.58 17.30 -1.04
C ASP A 166 -7.06 17.03 -0.73
N ASP A 167 -7.90 16.99 -1.76
CA ASP A 167 -9.33 16.64 -1.62
C ASP A 167 -9.50 15.19 -1.13
N PHE A 168 -8.71 14.26 -1.66
CA PHE A 168 -8.73 12.86 -1.22
C PHE A 168 -8.35 12.73 0.26
N LEU A 169 -7.27 13.35 0.68
CA LEU A 169 -6.80 13.28 2.07
C LEU A 169 -7.76 13.98 3.03
N THR A 170 -8.37 15.08 2.61
CA THR A 170 -9.42 15.77 3.38
C THR A 170 -10.65 14.88 3.53
N PHE A 171 -11.05 14.19 2.45
CA PHE A 171 -12.14 13.22 2.49
C PHE A 171 -11.85 12.07 3.47
N MET A 172 -10.62 11.53 3.44
CA MET A 172 -10.22 10.40 4.29
C MET A 172 -10.02 10.78 5.76
N TYR A 173 -9.39 11.93 6.01
CA TYR A 173 -8.82 12.24 7.34
C TYR A 173 -9.27 13.59 7.91
N GLY A 174 -10.08 14.36 7.19
CA GLY A 174 -10.44 15.72 7.61
C GLY A 174 -9.22 16.65 7.60
N ASN A 175 -8.91 17.30 8.72
CA ASN A 175 -7.71 18.14 8.83
C ASN A 175 -6.46 17.26 8.95
N TYR A 176 -6.03 16.69 7.84
CA TYR A 176 -4.90 15.75 7.78
C TYR A 176 -3.52 16.41 8.01
N LYS A 177 -3.43 17.73 7.89
CA LYS A 177 -2.19 18.49 8.10
C LYS A 177 -1.72 18.45 9.54
N GLU A 178 -2.64 18.22 10.48
CA GLU A 178 -2.33 18.01 11.89
C GLU A 178 -2.10 16.53 12.17
N PRO A 179 -0.89 16.13 12.60
CA PRO A 179 -0.59 14.73 12.91
C PRO A 179 -1.44 14.19 14.05
N LYS A 180 -2.03 13.00 13.84
CA LYS A 180 -2.78 12.25 14.87
C LYS A 180 -2.14 10.87 14.98
N LYS A 181 -1.70 10.48 16.17
CA LYS A 181 -1.04 9.18 16.40
C LYS A 181 -2.02 8.03 16.69
N ASP A 182 -3.24 8.34 17.10
CA ASP A 182 -4.23 7.36 17.55
C ASP A 182 -5.48 7.36 16.66
N THR A 183 -5.31 7.01 15.37
CA THR A 183 -6.45 6.82 14.46
C THR A 183 -6.76 5.33 14.32
N SER A 184 -7.92 4.91 14.82
CA SER A 184 -8.45 3.58 14.54
C SER A 184 -9.15 3.58 13.19
N ILE A 185 -8.89 2.55 12.38
CA ILE A 185 -9.58 2.31 11.09
C ILE A 185 -11.11 2.23 11.26
N GLU A 186 -11.58 1.89 12.45
CA GLU A 186 -13.00 1.79 12.79
C GLU A 186 -13.70 3.16 12.83
N ASN A 187 -12.94 4.24 12.94
CA ASN A 187 -13.45 5.61 13.01
C ASN A 187 -13.58 6.29 11.63
N TYR A 188 -13.30 5.58 10.54
CA TYR A 188 -13.42 6.15 9.20
C TYR A 188 -14.87 6.11 8.70
N ASP A 189 -15.42 7.28 8.38
CA ASP A 189 -16.81 7.44 7.90
C ASP A 189 -17.06 6.84 6.52
N ASN A 190 -15.98 6.59 5.76
CA ASN A 190 -16.05 5.99 4.41
C ASN A 190 -16.01 4.45 4.42
N ARG A 191 -16.24 3.83 5.58
CA ARG A 191 -16.23 2.38 5.74
C ARG A 191 -17.65 1.81 5.81
N VAL A 192 -17.92 0.82 4.97
CA VAL A 192 -19.11 -0.02 5.09
C VAL A 192 -18.72 -1.35 5.72
N VAL A 193 -19.22 -1.62 6.93
CA VAL A 193 -18.98 -2.88 7.62
C VAL A 193 -19.79 -3.98 6.95
N GLN A 194 -19.11 -5.05 6.54
CA GLN A 194 -19.75 -6.24 5.96
C GLN A 194 -19.73 -7.41 6.93
N LYS A 195 -20.58 -8.40 6.66
CA LYS A 195 -20.57 -9.69 7.36
C LYS A 195 -19.16 -10.31 7.27
N LYS A 196 -18.75 -11.00 8.35
CA LYS A 196 -17.49 -11.77 8.37
C LYS A 196 -17.32 -12.57 7.09
N ARG A 197 -16.23 -12.33 6.39
CA ARG A 197 -15.83 -13.08 5.20
C ARG A 197 -14.71 -14.05 5.53
N ASN A 198 -14.66 -15.16 4.81
CA ASN A 198 -13.53 -16.08 4.90
C ASN A 198 -12.29 -15.46 4.28
N ILE A 199 -11.30 -15.16 5.10
CA ILE A 199 -10.00 -14.68 4.65
C ILE A 199 -9.15 -15.89 4.29
N LYS A 200 -8.54 -15.85 3.10
CA LYS A 200 -7.55 -16.84 2.67
C LYS A 200 -6.31 -16.10 2.19
N SER A 201 -5.17 -16.63 2.55
CA SER A 201 -3.86 -16.19 2.08
C SER A 201 -3.19 -17.33 1.33
N PHE A 202 -2.65 -17.03 0.14
CA PHE A 202 -1.99 -18.02 -0.70
C PHE A 202 -0.59 -17.54 -1.05
N ASP A 203 0.40 -18.42 -0.89
CA ASP A 203 1.70 -18.21 -1.51
C ASP A 203 1.53 -18.21 -3.04
N VAL A 204 1.98 -17.15 -3.69
CA VAL A 204 1.84 -16.95 -5.13
C VAL A 204 2.49 -18.09 -5.93
N ARG A 205 3.51 -18.74 -5.38
CA ARG A 205 4.20 -19.87 -6.02
C ARG A 205 3.35 -21.14 -6.12
N LYS A 206 2.24 -21.19 -5.39
CA LYS A 206 1.38 -22.38 -5.32
C LYS A 206 0.13 -22.30 -6.19
N ARG A 207 0.04 -21.28 -7.02
CA ARG A 207 -1.06 -21.09 -7.98
C ARG A 207 -0.80 -21.70 -9.33
#